data_272c69b80ecc28edda67bcf5d0970d3d
#
_entry.id   272c69b80ecc28edda67bcf5d0970d3d
#
_cell.length_a   1.000
_cell.length_b   1.000
_cell.length_c   1.000
_cell.angle_alpha   90.00
_cell.angle_beta   90.00
_cell.angle_gamma   90.00
#
_symmetry.space_group_name_H-M   'P 1'
#
loop_
_entity.id
_entity.type
_entity.pdbx_description
1 polymer ?
#
loop_
_entity_poly.entity_id
_entity_poly.type
_entity_poly.pdbx_seq_one_letter_code
_entity_poly.pdbx_strand_id
1 'polypeptide(L)'
;KLNSQYNIIGGTEEDNDIEVPVRHIAPNFGNTHITWESKGLKLDAFAVYNNTLSSNQLAPSEIEKDYIYAIDKNGNPYAPSWYTLNFRMQYQLLKSTTITASLENITDQRYKAYSSGIAAPGRNFIISLNYKL
;
A
#
# COMPACT_ATOMS: atom_id res chain seq x y z
N LYS A 1 12.46 -8.18 16.08
CA LYS A 1 11.00 -8.37 16.18
C LYS A 1 10.41 -8.50 14.78
N LEU A 2 9.53 -9.49 14.57
CA LEU A 2 8.73 -9.65 13.36
C LEU A 2 7.29 -9.23 13.69
N ASN A 3 6.68 -8.45 12.83
CA ASN A 3 5.27 -8.07 12.89
C ASN A 3 4.68 -8.15 11.48
N SER A 4 3.52 -8.79 11.33
CA SER A 4 2.83 -8.90 10.05
C SER A 4 1.34 -8.69 10.26
N GLN A 5 0.73 -7.93 9.37
CA GLN A 5 -0.70 -7.66 9.34
C GLN A 5 -1.23 -7.92 7.93
N TYR A 6 -2.35 -8.63 7.85
CA TYR A 6 -3.07 -8.85 6.61
C TYR A 6 -4.55 -8.57 6.81
N ASN A 7 -5.14 -7.81 5.91
CA ASN A 7 -6.53 -7.37 5.97
C ASN A 7 -7.29 -8.00 4.82
N ILE A 8 -8.39 -8.66 5.14
CA ILE A 8 -9.33 -9.22 4.19
C ILE A 8 -10.60 -8.38 4.29
N ILE A 9 -11.02 -7.81 3.18
CA ILE A 9 -12.19 -6.94 3.09
C ILE A 9 -13.05 -7.44 1.94
N GLY A 10 -14.34 -7.49 2.15
CA GLY A 10 -15.32 -7.87 1.14
C GLY A 10 -16.71 -7.38 1.55
N GLY A 11 -17.57 -7.23 0.58
CA GLY A 11 -18.96 -6.85 0.78
C GLY A 11 -19.70 -6.76 -0.53
N THR A 12 -21.01 -6.90 -0.45
CA THR A 12 -21.93 -6.77 -1.57
C THR A 12 -23.03 -5.76 -1.22
N GLU A 13 -23.63 -5.17 -2.22
CA GLU A 13 -24.79 -4.30 -2.14
C GLU A 13 -25.83 -4.76 -3.17
N GLU A 14 -27.09 -4.39 -2.95
CA GLU A 14 -28.17 -4.68 -3.87
C GLU A 14 -28.33 -3.50 -4.84
N ASP A 15 -28.24 -3.80 -6.13
CA ASP A 15 -28.48 -2.85 -7.22
C ASP A 15 -29.49 -3.47 -8.20
N ASN A 16 -30.71 -2.88 -8.28
CA ASN A 16 -31.80 -3.37 -9.12
C ASN A 16 -32.14 -4.85 -8.90
N ASP A 17 -32.32 -5.27 -7.66
CA ASP A 17 -32.59 -6.66 -7.24
C ASP A 17 -31.44 -7.65 -7.60
N ILE A 18 -30.24 -7.15 -7.87
CA ILE A 18 -29.04 -7.96 -8.15
C ILE A 18 -27.97 -7.64 -7.11
N GLU A 19 -27.38 -8.69 -6.54
CA GLU A 19 -26.26 -8.55 -5.63
C GLU A 19 -24.98 -8.26 -6.41
N VAL A 20 -24.35 -7.10 -6.13
CA VAL A 20 -23.13 -6.64 -6.80
C VAL A 20 -22.04 -6.30 -5.75
N PRO A 21 -20.74 -6.33 -6.13
CA PRO A 21 -19.68 -5.88 -5.24
C PRO A 21 -19.86 -4.42 -4.83
N VAL A 22 -19.69 -4.13 -3.53
CA VAL A 22 -19.75 -2.76 -2.98
C VAL A 22 -18.62 -1.94 -3.57
N ARG A 23 -18.95 -0.72 -3.96
CA ARG A 23 -17.99 0.25 -4.47
C ARG A 23 -16.97 0.68 -3.41
N HIS A 24 -15.71 0.92 -3.84
CA HIS A 24 -14.61 1.40 -3.00
C HIS A 24 -14.14 0.43 -1.90
N ILE A 25 -14.45 -0.85 -2.00
CA ILE A 25 -13.81 -1.86 -1.17
C ILE A 25 -12.41 -2.13 -1.73
N ALA A 26 -11.38 -1.84 -0.92
CA ALA A 26 -10.00 -2.09 -1.31
C ALA A 26 -9.73 -3.59 -1.50
N PRO A 27 -8.84 -3.99 -2.42
CA PRO A 27 -8.30 -5.34 -2.46
C PRO A 27 -7.68 -5.73 -1.11
N ASN A 28 -7.56 -7.02 -0.83
CA ASN A 28 -6.85 -7.47 0.36
C ASN A 28 -5.44 -6.90 0.39
N PHE A 29 -4.99 -6.39 1.54
CA PHE A 29 -3.72 -5.71 1.68
C PHE A 29 -3.05 -6.02 3.01
N GLY A 30 -1.75 -5.76 3.08
CA GLY A 30 -1.02 -5.99 4.30
C GLY A 30 0.34 -5.31 4.34
N ASN A 31 1.00 -5.52 5.47
CA ASN A 31 2.39 -5.14 5.66
C ASN A 31 3.11 -6.16 6.52
N THR A 32 4.42 -6.23 6.36
CA THR A 32 5.28 -7.09 7.19
C THR A 32 6.55 -6.34 7.52
N HIS A 33 6.88 -6.26 8.81
CA HIS A 33 8.01 -5.52 9.36
C HIS A 33 9.00 -6.45 10.04
N ILE A 34 10.28 -6.23 9.79
CA ILE A 34 11.39 -6.80 10.54
C ILE A 34 12.11 -5.64 11.21
N THR A 35 11.98 -5.55 12.54
CA THR A 35 12.51 -4.44 13.33
C THR A 35 13.64 -4.93 14.22
N TRP A 36 14.74 -4.18 14.24
CA TRP A 36 15.84 -4.34 15.17
C TRP A 36 16.09 -3.02 15.92
N GLU A 37 16.31 -3.12 17.24
CA GLU A 37 16.51 -1.95 18.10
C GLU A 37 17.70 -2.20 19.04
N SER A 38 18.60 -1.22 19.15
CA SER A 38 19.71 -1.23 20.09
C SER A 38 20.23 0.20 20.34
N LYS A 39 20.45 0.54 21.60
CA LYS A 39 21.14 1.78 22.05
C LYS A 39 20.67 3.06 21.31
N GLY A 40 19.34 3.24 21.21
CA GLY A 40 18.74 4.40 20.56
C GLY A 40 18.69 4.36 19.03
N LEU A 41 19.19 3.29 18.42
CA LEU A 41 19.04 3.00 16.99
C LEU A 41 17.92 1.98 16.79
N LYS A 42 16.99 2.33 15.89
CA LYS A 42 15.94 1.43 15.40
C LYS A 42 16.07 1.31 13.89
N LEU A 43 16.14 0.07 13.41
CA LEU A 43 16.11 -0.28 11.99
C LEU A 43 14.84 -1.06 11.72
N ASP A 44 14.16 -0.73 10.62
CA ASP A 44 12.91 -1.35 10.20
C ASP A 44 12.96 -1.62 8.69
N ALA A 45 13.05 -2.88 8.32
CA ALA A 45 12.86 -3.33 6.95
C ALA A 45 11.42 -3.82 6.81
N PHE A 46 10.68 -3.29 5.84
CA PHE A 46 9.27 -3.64 5.71
C PHE A 46 8.80 -3.71 4.27
N ALA A 47 7.83 -4.58 4.05
CA ALA A 47 7.07 -4.69 2.82
C ALA A 47 5.64 -4.17 3.04
N VAL A 48 5.11 -3.46 2.06
CA VAL A 48 3.68 -3.14 1.94
C VAL A 48 3.19 -3.78 0.66
N TYR A 49 2.06 -4.43 0.70
CA TYR A 49 1.54 -5.18 -0.45
C TYR A 49 0.02 -5.12 -0.52
N ASN A 50 -0.46 -5.28 -1.75
CA ASN A 50 -1.87 -5.24 -2.12
C ASN A 50 -2.15 -6.32 -3.15
N ASN A 51 -3.27 -7.04 -2.99
CA ASN A 51 -3.67 -8.08 -3.93
C ASN A 51 -4.32 -7.50 -5.19
N THR A 52 -4.44 -8.36 -6.20
CA THR A 52 -5.27 -8.08 -7.37
C THR A 52 -6.74 -8.02 -6.99
N LEU A 53 -7.48 -7.11 -7.59
CA LEU A 53 -8.94 -7.12 -7.63
C LEU A 53 -9.36 -7.37 -9.08
N SER A 54 -9.96 -8.52 -9.34
CA SER A 54 -10.39 -8.92 -10.67
C SER A 54 -11.68 -8.19 -11.09
N SER A 55 -11.98 -8.20 -12.37
CA SER A 55 -13.14 -7.47 -12.93
C SER A 55 -14.47 -7.84 -12.27
N ASN A 56 -14.68 -9.11 -11.94
CA ASN A 56 -15.89 -9.60 -11.28
C ASN A 56 -16.00 -9.18 -9.80
N GLN A 57 -14.97 -8.59 -9.25
CA GLN A 57 -14.94 -8.01 -7.89
C GLN A 57 -15.03 -6.48 -7.91
N LEU A 58 -14.99 -5.86 -9.08
CA LEU A 58 -15.22 -4.43 -9.24
C LEU A 58 -16.73 -4.16 -9.23
N ALA A 59 -17.14 -3.09 -8.54
CA ALA A 59 -18.51 -2.61 -8.64
C ALA A 59 -18.84 -2.19 -10.09
N PRO A 60 -20.09 -2.31 -10.57
CA PRO A 60 -20.47 -1.90 -11.93
C PRO A 60 -20.02 -0.49 -12.28
N SER A 61 -20.19 0.47 -11.38
CA SER A 61 -19.77 1.87 -11.55
C SER A 61 -18.24 2.07 -11.60
N GLU A 62 -17.44 1.10 -11.18
CA GLU A 62 -15.97 1.10 -11.29
C GLU A 62 -15.50 0.50 -12.62
N ILE A 63 -16.21 -0.51 -13.14
CA ILE A 63 -15.95 -1.12 -14.46
C ILE A 63 -16.01 -0.08 -15.57
N GLU A 64 -16.93 0.88 -15.46
CA GLU A 64 -17.08 1.98 -16.42
C GLU A 64 -15.91 2.97 -16.43
N LYS A 65 -15.03 2.93 -15.43
CA LYS A 65 -13.85 3.81 -15.28
C LYS A 65 -12.56 3.09 -15.73
N ASP A 66 -12.57 2.49 -16.89
CA ASP A 66 -11.45 1.71 -17.44
C ASP A 66 -10.11 2.47 -17.45
N TYR A 67 -10.15 3.81 -17.57
CA TYR A 67 -8.97 4.68 -17.58
C TYR A 67 -8.16 4.68 -16.26
N ILE A 68 -8.74 4.24 -15.14
CA ILE A 68 -8.02 4.14 -13.85
C ILE A 68 -7.50 2.73 -13.57
N TYR A 69 -7.97 1.73 -14.31
CA TYR A 69 -7.63 0.33 -14.15
C TYR A 69 -6.67 -0.18 -15.24
N ALA A 70 -6.03 -1.31 -14.99
CA ALA A 70 -5.36 -2.06 -16.03
C ALA A 70 -6.39 -2.90 -16.80
N ILE A 71 -6.06 -3.29 -18.01
CA ILE A 71 -6.90 -4.17 -18.84
C ILE A 71 -6.25 -5.55 -18.93
N ASP A 72 -7.01 -6.59 -18.66
CA ASP A 72 -6.55 -7.97 -18.78
C ASP A 72 -6.53 -8.43 -20.24
N LYS A 73 -6.05 -9.67 -20.49
CA LYS A 73 -5.97 -10.26 -21.83
C LYS A 73 -7.33 -10.47 -22.53
N ASN A 74 -8.43 -10.40 -21.77
CA ASN A 74 -9.80 -10.56 -22.27
C ASN A 74 -10.49 -9.20 -22.49
N GLY A 75 -9.79 -8.08 -22.23
CA GLY A 75 -10.33 -6.75 -22.35
C GLY A 75 -11.07 -6.25 -21.10
N ASN A 76 -10.99 -6.95 -19.97
CA ASN A 76 -11.68 -6.54 -18.74
C ASN A 76 -10.80 -5.66 -17.85
N PRO A 77 -11.36 -4.61 -17.24
CA PRO A 77 -10.64 -3.79 -16.27
C PRO A 77 -10.38 -4.57 -14.97
N TYR A 78 -9.21 -4.37 -14.36
CA TYR A 78 -8.84 -4.94 -13.07
C TYR A 78 -7.82 -4.07 -12.35
N ALA A 79 -7.74 -4.18 -11.02
CA ALA A 79 -6.69 -3.55 -10.24
C ALA A 79 -5.53 -4.54 -10.02
N PRO A 80 -4.32 -4.29 -10.58
CA PRO A 80 -3.18 -5.18 -10.39
C PRO A 80 -2.72 -5.22 -8.94
N SER A 81 -2.17 -6.36 -8.51
CA SER A 81 -1.41 -6.45 -7.28
C SER A 81 -0.11 -5.66 -7.39
N TRP A 82 0.37 -5.18 -6.24
CA TRP A 82 1.66 -4.54 -6.13
C TRP A 82 2.28 -4.77 -4.74
N TYR A 83 3.57 -4.57 -4.63
CA TYR A 83 4.27 -4.51 -3.36
C TYR A 83 5.39 -3.48 -3.42
N THR A 84 5.78 -2.96 -2.27
CA THR A 84 6.97 -2.14 -2.11
C THR A 84 7.84 -2.71 -1.00
N LEU A 85 9.16 -2.67 -1.20
CA LEU A 85 10.14 -2.93 -0.17
C LEU A 85 10.68 -1.58 0.32
N ASN A 86 10.79 -1.45 1.63
CA ASN A 86 11.11 -0.20 2.29
C ASN A 86 12.11 -0.44 3.43
N PHE A 87 12.89 0.58 3.73
CA PHE A 87 13.80 0.56 4.86
C PHE A 87 13.74 1.89 5.59
N ARG A 88 13.67 1.85 6.91
CA ARG A 88 13.68 3.02 7.79
C ARG A 88 14.70 2.85 8.88
N MET A 89 15.49 3.90 9.10
CA MET A 89 16.39 4.05 10.22
C MET A 89 15.90 5.21 11.09
N GLN A 90 15.83 5.00 12.38
CA GLN A 90 15.56 6.03 13.37
C GLN A 90 16.67 6.01 14.41
N TYR A 91 17.25 7.18 14.67
CA TYR A 91 18.34 7.31 15.65
C TYR A 91 18.05 8.45 16.63
N GLN A 92 18.09 8.13 17.92
CA GLN A 92 17.97 9.10 18.99
C GLN A 92 19.34 9.74 19.24
N LEU A 93 19.56 10.90 18.61
CA LEU A 93 20.82 11.64 18.69
C LEU A 93 21.02 12.24 20.09
N LEU A 94 19.96 12.83 20.66
CA LEU A 94 19.90 13.40 22.01
C LEU A 94 18.60 12.98 22.68
N LYS A 95 18.45 13.20 23.98
CA LYS A 95 17.20 12.88 24.71
C LYS A 95 15.97 13.58 24.08
N SER A 96 16.18 14.76 23.49
CA SER A 96 15.13 15.56 22.84
C SER A 96 15.15 15.49 21.31
N THR A 97 16.10 14.81 20.68
CA THR A 97 16.31 14.89 19.23
C THR A 97 16.39 13.52 18.60
N THR A 98 15.54 13.28 17.63
CA THR A 98 15.51 12.04 16.85
C THR A 98 15.62 12.35 15.36
N ILE A 99 16.52 11.65 14.67
CA ILE A 99 16.66 11.68 13.21
C ILE A 99 16.02 10.41 12.65
N THR A 100 15.22 10.55 11.63
CA THR A 100 14.66 9.44 10.86
C THR A 100 15.08 9.58 9.40
N ALA A 101 15.59 8.51 8.81
CA ALA A 101 15.86 8.39 7.39
C ALA A 101 15.11 7.18 6.84
N SER A 102 14.44 7.35 5.71
CA SER A 102 13.69 6.28 5.04
C SER A 102 14.08 6.21 3.56
N LEU A 103 14.19 4.99 3.05
CA LEU A 103 14.24 4.68 1.64
C LEU A 103 12.99 3.85 1.32
N GLU A 104 12.09 4.44 0.55
CA GLU A 104 10.80 3.83 0.23
C GLU A 104 10.77 3.37 -1.23
N ASN A 105 9.99 2.31 -1.48
CA ASN A 105 9.87 1.68 -2.78
C ASN A 105 11.24 1.38 -3.41
N ILE A 106 12.10 0.64 -2.69
CA ILE A 106 13.50 0.36 -3.06
C ILE A 106 13.60 -0.28 -4.45
N THR A 107 12.64 -1.10 -4.82
CA THR A 107 12.57 -1.80 -6.12
C THR A 107 12.04 -0.94 -7.25
N ASP A 108 11.69 0.33 -6.97
CA ASP A 108 11.15 1.28 -7.93
C ASP A 108 9.90 0.75 -8.67
N GLN A 109 9.01 0.09 -7.95
CA GLN A 109 7.74 -0.43 -8.48
C GLN A 109 6.88 0.72 -8.98
N ARG A 110 6.43 0.62 -10.23
CA ARG A 110 5.41 1.53 -10.75
C ARG A 110 4.03 0.93 -10.50
N TYR A 111 3.26 1.56 -9.65
CA TYR A 111 1.92 1.08 -9.30
C TYR A 111 0.94 2.23 -9.09
N LYS A 112 -0.35 1.90 -9.08
CA LYS A 112 -1.44 2.77 -8.65
C LYS A 112 -2.14 2.12 -7.47
N ALA A 113 -2.50 2.90 -6.45
CA ALA A 113 -3.42 2.42 -5.43
C ALA A 113 -4.79 2.15 -6.05
N TYR A 114 -5.54 1.23 -5.46
CA TYR A 114 -6.90 0.92 -5.92
C TYR A 114 -7.76 2.19 -6.02
N SER A 115 -8.55 2.27 -7.07
CA SER A 115 -9.42 3.41 -7.38
C SER A 115 -8.69 4.75 -7.51
N SER A 116 -7.37 4.73 -7.80
CA SER A 116 -6.56 5.93 -8.02
C SER A 116 -6.18 6.06 -9.50
N GLY A 117 -6.44 7.23 -10.08
CA GLY A 117 -5.94 7.59 -11.42
C GLY A 117 -4.46 7.99 -11.42
N ILE A 118 -3.83 8.19 -10.25
CA ILE A 118 -2.49 8.72 -10.10
C ILE A 118 -1.52 7.58 -9.73
N ALA A 119 -0.36 7.52 -10.41
CA ALA A 119 0.70 6.60 -10.04
C ALA A 119 1.30 7.00 -8.69
N ALA A 120 1.58 6.01 -7.86
CA ALA A 120 2.29 6.21 -6.61
C ALA A 120 3.74 6.65 -6.86
N PRO A 121 4.40 7.28 -5.87
CA PRO A 121 5.81 7.63 -5.97
C PRO A 121 6.68 6.42 -6.28
N GLY A 122 7.67 6.60 -7.16
CA GLY A 122 8.76 5.65 -7.34
C GLY A 122 9.66 5.61 -6.11
N ARG A 123 10.89 5.12 -6.29
CA ARG A 123 11.91 5.14 -5.22
C ARG A 123 12.08 6.56 -4.70
N ASN A 124 11.96 6.72 -3.38
CA ASN A 124 12.16 8.02 -2.76
C ASN A 124 12.92 7.92 -1.45
N PHE A 125 13.62 8.99 -1.10
CA PHE A 125 14.39 9.12 0.12
C PHE A 125 13.83 10.25 0.97
N ILE A 126 13.58 9.97 2.26
CA ILE A 126 12.98 10.90 3.20
C ILE A 126 13.89 11.06 4.42
N ILE A 127 14.16 12.30 4.82
CA ILE A 127 14.83 12.61 6.09
C ILE A 127 13.89 13.47 6.92
N SER A 128 13.77 13.14 8.21
CA SER A 128 13.02 13.92 9.18
C SER A 128 13.86 14.16 10.43
N LEU A 129 13.76 15.34 11.00
CA LEU A 129 14.31 15.71 12.29
C LEU A 129 13.17 16.04 13.24
N ASN A 130 13.05 15.30 14.32
CA ASN A 130 12.10 15.57 15.40
C ASN A 130 12.84 16.15 16.61
N TYR A 131 12.41 17.31 17.06
CA TYR A 131 12.89 17.96 18.27
C TYR A 131 11.73 18.13 19.26
N LYS A 132 11.94 17.64 20.48
CA LYS A 132 10.95 17.76 21.57
C LYS A 132 11.43 18.85 22.53
N LEU A 133 10.63 19.90 22.67
CA LEU A 133 10.82 20.99 23.64
C LEU A 133 10.51 20.51 25.07
#